data_687143b1ace5114219969768d6749957
#
_entry.id   687143b1ace5114219969768d6749957
#
_cell.length_a   1.000
_cell.length_b   1.000
_cell.length_c   1.000
_cell.angle_alpha   90.00
_cell.angle_beta   90.00
_cell.angle_gamma   90.00
#
_symmetry.space_group_name_H-M   'P 1'
#
loop_
_entity.id
_entity.type
_entity.pdbx_description
1 polymer ?
#
loop_
_entity_poly.entity_id
_entity_poly.type
_entity_poly.pdbx_seq_one_letter_code
_entity_poly.pdbx_strand_id
1 'polypeptide(L)'
;FFTAPFTSAAKGDKVADAGTAAAAAKAGVAAVVAPTAEEAAEKAAHIVGLLPANNLTGPAIFEFEQPTAALAAGAEPVKAAAAVVDKDSTVELYAGFGKSVYTAFATVGGNAVGVVATGKQLCHNCVAKASRFVRLCDAFSVPVVTIVDTEGFVPSVTDDVAGGIREAARLAATYADATTAKVAVLAGKAVGPVYTTLAAADLRIAVT
;
A
#
# COMPACT_ATOMS: atom_id res chain seq x y z
N PHE A 1 1.39 -17.63 12.51
CA PHE A 1 0.61 -18.86 12.46
C PHE A 1 -0.57 -18.76 13.40
N PHE A 2 -1.79 -18.64 12.85
CA PHE A 2 -3.01 -18.62 13.64
C PHE A 2 -3.56 -20.04 13.68
N THR A 3 -3.36 -20.73 14.77
CA THR A 3 -3.85 -22.11 14.96
C THR A 3 -5.23 -22.17 15.61
N ALA A 4 -5.71 -21.04 16.13
CA ALA A 4 -7.04 -20.90 16.71
C ALA A 4 -7.54 -19.46 16.61
N PRO A 5 -8.84 -19.19 16.51
CA PRO A 5 -9.40 -17.86 16.57
C PRO A 5 -9.18 -17.26 17.97
N PHE A 6 -8.91 -15.95 18.05
CA PHE A 6 -8.76 -15.22 19.31
C PHE A 6 -10.09 -15.03 20.05
N THR A 7 -11.20 -15.19 19.36
CA THR A 7 -12.55 -15.10 19.92
C THR A 7 -13.27 -16.42 19.71
N SER A 8 -14.18 -16.76 20.62
CA SER A 8 -15.08 -17.89 20.40
C SER A 8 -15.97 -17.62 19.20
N ALA A 9 -16.07 -18.59 18.31
CA ALA A 9 -16.99 -18.52 17.18
C ALA A 9 -18.44 -18.57 17.68
N ALA A 10 -19.33 -17.81 17.03
CA ALA A 10 -20.74 -17.95 17.27
C ALA A 10 -21.26 -19.32 16.80
N LYS A 11 -22.42 -19.75 17.33
CA LYS A 11 -23.01 -21.01 16.91
C LYS A 11 -23.31 -21.00 15.42
N GLY A 12 -22.70 -21.93 14.69
CA GLY A 12 -22.81 -22.04 13.22
C GLY A 12 -21.65 -21.46 12.41
N ASP A 13 -20.71 -20.76 13.07
CA ASP A 13 -19.50 -20.30 12.41
C ASP A 13 -18.58 -21.48 12.07
N LYS A 14 -17.96 -21.40 10.90
CA LYS A 14 -16.94 -22.36 10.48
C LYS A 14 -15.60 -21.99 11.10
N VAL A 15 -15.36 -22.47 12.32
CA VAL A 15 -14.10 -22.20 13.05
C VAL A 15 -12.87 -22.67 12.26
N ALA A 16 -13.01 -23.70 11.44
CA ALA A 16 -11.94 -24.21 10.58
C ALA A 16 -11.43 -23.19 9.55
N ASP A 17 -12.26 -22.21 9.17
CA ASP A 17 -11.87 -21.15 8.22
C ASP A 17 -11.14 -19.98 8.92
N ALA A 18 -11.25 -19.88 10.25
CA ALA A 18 -10.52 -18.89 11.03
C ALA A 18 -9.04 -19.31 11.15
N GLY A 19 -8.14 -18.33 11.05
CA GLY A 19 -6.70 -18.57 11.15
C GLY A 19 -6.05 -19.13 9.89
N THR A 20 -6.79 -19.25 8.80
CA THR A 20 -6.20 -19.59 7.50
C THR A 20 -5.43 -18.41 6.92
N ALA A 21 -4.47 -18.66 6.02
CA ALA A 21 -3.73 -17.62 5.31
C ALA A 21 -4.68 -16.69 4.52
N ALA A 22 -5.74 -17.24 3.92
CA ALA A 22 -6.75 -16.49 3.20
C ALA A 22 -7.56 -15.55 4.12
N ALA A 23 -7.96 -16.04 5.31
CA ALA A 23 -8.64 -15.21 6.30
C ALA A 23 -7.72 -14.09 6.83
N ALA A 24 -6.47 -14.41 7.13
CA ALA A 24 -5.47 -13.44 7.58
C ALA A 24 -5.18 -12.36 6.51
N ALA A 25 -5.12 -12.74 5.23
CA ALA A 25 -4.97 -11.81 4.12
C ALA A 25 -6.20 -10.88 4.00
N LYS A 26 -7.41 -11.45 4.06
CA LYS A 26 -8.67 -10.69 3.97
C LYS A 26 -8.86 -9.72 5.13
N ALA A 27 -8.39 -10.10 6.31
CA ALA A 27 -8.42 -9.25 7.50
C ALA A 27 -7.29 -8.20 7.54
N GLY A 28 -6.38 -8.22 6.56
CA GLY A 28 -5.22 -7.33 6.53
C GLY A 28 -4.18 -7.60 7.60
N VAL A 29 -4.18 -8.80 8.19
CA VAL A 29 -3.18 -9.24 9.18
C VAL A 29 -1.93 -9.74 8.47
N ALA A 30 -2.10 -10.59 7.46
CA ALA A 30 -1.00 -11.04 6.63
C ALA A 30 -0.69 -10.02 5.55
N ALA A 31 0.53 -9.50 5.55
CA ALA A 31 1.01 -8.56 4.53
C ALA A 31 1.24 -9.28 3.19
N VAL A 32 1.76 -10.50 3.24
CA VAL A 32 2.05 -11.34 2.08
C VAL A 32 1.53 -12.74 2.34
N VAL A 33 1.00 -13.38 1.31
CA VAL A 33 0.62 -14.79 1.31
C VAL A 33 1.45 -15.51 0.25
N ALA A 34 1.96 -16.67 0.62
CA ALA A 34 2.69 -17.55 -0.28
C ALA A 34 2.09 -18.95 -0.19
N PRO A 35 1.91 -19.66 -1.32
CA PRO A 35 1.38 -21.01 -1.35
C PRO A 35 2.34 -22.05 -0.76
N THR A 36 3.65 -21.80 -0.85
CA THR A 36 4.69 -22.72 -0.36
C THR A 36 5.67 -22.03 0.59
N ALA A 37 6.43 -22.81 1.35
CA ALA A 37 7.46 -22.29 2.24
C ALA A 37 8.63 -21.68 1.46
N GLU A 38 8.96 -22.24 0.30
CA GLU A 38 10.01 -21.75 -0.58
C GLU A 38 9.65 -20.35 -1.09
N GLU A 39 8.44 -20.17 -1.64
CA GLU A 39 7.97 -18.85 -2.09
C GLU A 39 7.88 -17.83 -0.93
N ALA A 40 7.54 -18.29 0.28
CA ALA A 40 7.53 -17.43 1.45
C ALA A 40 8.95 -16.95 1.79
N ALA A 41 9.94 -17.82 1.69
CA ALA A 41 11.35 -17.49 1.91
C ALA A 41 11.87 -16.53 0.84
N GLU A 42 11.57 -16.76 -0.43
CA GLU A 42 11.94 -15.87 -1.54
C GLU A 42 11.35 -14.47 -1.37
N LYS A 43 10.05 -14.37 -1.07
CA LYS A 43 9.39 -13.08 -0.82
C LYS A 43 9.97 -12.37 0.40
N ALA A 44 10.28 -13.10 1.47
CA ALA A 44 10.91 -12.55 2.65
C ALA A 44 12.31 -12.00 2.34
N ALA A 45 13.12 -12.76 1.61
CA ALA A 45 14.46 -12.33 1.18
C ALA A 45 14.39 -11.09 0.28
N HIS A 46 13.44 -11.05 -0.66
CA HIS A 46 13.24 -9.90 -1.53
C HIS A 46 12.84 -8.65 -0.74
N ILE A 47 11.86 -8.75 0.17
CA ILE A 47 11.44 -7.62 1.02
C ILE A 47 12.61 -7.12 1.86
N VAL A 48 13.34 -8.01 2.53
CA VAL A 48 14.48 -7.63 3.36
C VAL A 48 15.59 -6.97 2.52
N GLY A 49 15.80 -7.44 1.29
CA GLY A 49 16.75 -6.83 0.36
C GLY A 49 16.41 -5.40 -0.03
N LEU A 50 15.12 -5.05 -0.07
CA LEU A 50 14.64 -3.69 -0.38
C LEU A 50 14.72 -2.74 0.84
N LEU A 51 14.86 -3.27 2.05
CA LEU A 51 14.94 -2.45 3.26
C LEU A 51 16.41 -2.11 3.60
N PRO A 52 16.68 -0.95 4.20
CA PRO A 52 18.01 -0.63 4.69
C PRO A 52 18.43 -1.59 5.81
N ALA A 53 19.70 -1.95 5.85
CA ALA A 53 20.26 -2.87 6.86
C ALA A 53 20.17 -2.30 8.29
N ASN A 54 20.19 -0.98 8.42
CA ASN A 54 20.05 -0.24 9.69
C ASN A 54 19.71 1.23 9.41
N ASN A 55 19.50 2.01 10.44
CA ASN A 55 19.10 3.43 10.35
C ASN A 55 20.24 4.38 9.92
N LEU A 56 21.45 3.89 9.70
CA LEU A 56 22.62 4.69 9.29
C LEU A 56 23.02 4.44 7.84
N THR A 57 22.50 3.38 7.22
CA THR A 57 22.77 3.01 5.83
C THR A 57 21.52 3.13 4.99
N GLY A 58 21.65 3.70 3.79
CA GLY A 58 20.58 3.65 2.79
C GLY A 58 20.32 2.22 2.30
N PRO A 59 19.18 1.98 1.62
CA PRO A 59 18.91 0.71 0.95
C PRO A 59 19.95 0.44 -0.14
N ALA A 60 20.06 -0.81 -0.55
CA ALA A 60 20.92 -1.19 -1.67
C ALA A 60 20.40 -0.54 -2.96
N ILE A 61 21.31 -0.27 -3.90
CA ILE A 61 20.97 0.16 -5.25
C ILE A 61 20.92 -1.09 -6.13
N PHE A 62 19.84 -1.23 -6.89
CA PHE A 62 19.60 -2.38 -7.75
C PHE A 62 19.85 -2.05 -9.21
N GLU A 63 20.21 -3.05 -10.00
CA GLU A 63 20.08 -2.94 -11.45
C GLU A 63 18.62 -2.80 -11.83
N PHE A 64 18.29 -1.98 -12.82
CA PHE A 64 16.92 -1.69 -13.17
C PHE A 64 16.70 -1.58 -14.68
N GLU A 65 15.48 -1.90 -15.09
CA GLU A 65 14.95 -1.60 -16.42
C GLU A 65 13.82 -0.59 -16.29
N GLN A 66 13.80 0.41 -17.18
CA GLN A 66 12.75 1.43 -17.21
C GLN A 66 11.36 0.79 -17.41
N PRO A 67 10.29 1.38 -16.84
CA PRO A 67 8.93 0.95 -17.13
C PRO A 67 8.62 1.12 -18.63
N THR A 68 7.95 0.15 -19.19
CA THR A 68 7.56 0.16 -20.62
C THR A 68 6.17 0.77 -20.84
N ALA A 69 5.34 0.82 -19.81
CA ALA A 69 3.99 1.35 -19.87
C ALA A 69 3.97 2.86 -19.57
N ALA A 70 3.12 3.60 -20.27
CA ALA A 70 2.86 5.00 -19.95
C ALA A 70 1.80 5.10 -18.84
N LEU A 71 1.97 6.05 -17.93
CA LEU A 71 0.96 6.37 -16.91
C LEU A 71 -0.24 7.05 -17.60
N ALA A 72 -1.42 6.49 -17.39
CA ALA A 72 -2.66 7.00 -17.94
C ALA A 72 -3.68 7.29 -16.84
N ALA A 73 -4.46 8.35 -17.00
CA ALA A 73 -5.60 8.63 -16.14
C ALA A 73 -6.65 7.51 -16.22
N GLY A 74 -7.25 7.16 -15.10
CA GLY A 74 -8.21 6.06 -14.98
C GLY A 74 -7.59 4.66 -15.00
N ALA A 75 -6.26 4.54 -14.96
CA ALA A 75 -5.60 3.25 -14.91
C ALA A 75 -5.91 2.51 -13.59
N GLU A 76 -6.00 1.19 -13.67
CA GLU A 76 -6.05 0.36 -12.46
C GLU A 76 -4.80 0.60 -11.59
N PRO A 77 -4.92 0.59 -10.24
CA PRO A 77 -3.81 0.95 -9.35
C PRO A 77 -2.51 0.17 -9.60
N VAL A 78 -2.61 -1.12 -9.90
CA VAL A 78 -1.45 -1.96 -10.24
C VAL A 78 -0.75 -1.48 -11.51
N LYS A 79 -1.53 -1.13 -12.54
CA LYS A 79 -1.00 -0.63 -13.83
C LYS A 79 -0.41 0.78 -13.67
N ALA A 80 -1.06 1.63 -12.87
CA ALA A 80 -0.53 2.95 -12.58
C ALA A 80 0.82 2.87 -11.83
N ALA A 81 0.94 1.95 -10.86
CA ALA A 81 2.21 1.69 -10.19
C ALA A 81 3.28 1.19 -11.17
N ALA A 82 2.97 0.18 -11.98
CA ALA A 82 3.89 -0.40 -12.96
C ALA A 82 4.37 0.59 -14.03
N ALA A 83 3.64 1.68 -14.27
CA ALA A 83 4.05 2.74 -15.19
C ALA A 83 5.06 3.73 -14.58
N VAL A 84 5.29 3.67 -13.27
CA VAL A 84 6.17 4.62 -12.55
C VAL A 84 7.41 3.92 -11.99
N VAL A 85 7.29 2.66 -11.61
CA VAL A 85 8.39 1.90 -11.00
C VAL A 85 9.17 1.11 -12.05
N ASP A 86 10.37 0.69 -11.69
CA ASP A 86 11.21 -0.16 -12.53
C ASP A 86 10.50 -1.49 -12.83
N LYS A 87 10.72 -2.01 -14.03
CA LYS A 87 10.10 -3.24 -14.50
C LYS A 87 10.40 -4.40 -13.55
N ASP A 88 9.37 -5.20 -13.24
CA ASP A 88 9.44 -6.42 -12.43
C ASP A 88 10.01 -6.22 -10.99
N SER A 89 10.11 -4.97 -10.51
CA SER A 89 10.65 -4.65 -9.19
C SER A 89 9.64 -4.75 -8.04
N THR A 90 8.36 -4.92 -8.32
CA THR A 90 7.29 -4.77 -7.32
C THR A 90 7.10 -5.97 -6.43
N VAL A 91 6.99 -5.74 -5.12
CA VAL A 91 6.51 -6.71 -4.13
C VAL A 91 5.25 -6.17 -3.49
N GLU A 92 4.08 -6.65 -3.91
CA GLU A 92 2.81 -6.19 -3.38
C GLU A 92 2.62 -6.63 -1.93
N LEU A 93 2.16 -5.71 -1.09
CA LEU A 93 1.76 -5.95 0.29
C LEU A 93 0.26 -5.76 0.46
N TYR A 94 -0.36 -6.61 1.29
CA TYR A 94 -1.79 -6.56 1.62
C TYR A 94 -2.73 -6.71 0.41
N ALA A 95 -2.38 -7.51 -0.59
CA ALA A 95 -3.17 -7.73 -1.80
C ALA A 95 -4.62 -8.18 -1.52
N GLY A 96 -4.85 -8.96 -0.47
CA GLY A 96 -6.17 -9.43 -0.04
C GLY A 96 -7.04 -8.40 0.69
N PHE A 97 -6.48 -7.25 1.07
CA PHE A 97 -7.11 -6.24 1.92
C PHE A 97 -7.14 -4.88 1.22
N GLY A 98 -8.24 -4.12 1.34
CA GLY A 98 -8.32 -2.76 0.81
C GLY A 98 -8.00 -2.66 -0.69
N LYS A 99 -8.71 -3.41 -1.53
CA LYS A 99 -8.37 -3.65 -2.94
C LYS A 99 -8.33 -2.41 -3.84
N SER A 100 -9.01 -1.32 -3.46
CA SER A 100 -8.96 -0.06 -4.22
C SER A 100 -7.70 0.76 -3.96
N VAL A 101 -6.77 0.25 -3.15
CA VAL A 101 -5.44 0.82 -2.99
C VAL A 101 -4.41 -0.28 -3.23
N TYR A 102 -3.46 -0.02 -4.08
CA TYR A 102 -2.28 -0.85 -4.28
C TYR A 102 -1.16 -0.34 -3.39
N THR A 103 -0.48 -1.24 -2.69
CA THR A 103 0.71 -0.92 -1.89
C THR A 103 1.80 -1.94 -2.17
N ALA A 104 2.99 -1.48 -2.51
CA ALA A 104 4.11 -2.34 -2.83
C ALA A 104 5.43 -1.69 -2.43
N PHE A 105 6.42 -2.49 -2.07
CA PHE A 105 7.81 -2.09 -2.23
C PHE A 105 8.20 -2.29 -3.69
N ALA A 106 9.02 -1.39 -4.22
CA ALA A 106 9.51 -1.42 -5.59
C ALA A 106 10.84 -0.67 -5.69
N THR A 107 11.38 -0.53 -6.90
CA THR A 107 12.49 0.38 -7.17
C THR A 107 12.10 1.44 -8.20
N VAL A 108 12.75 2.60 -8.12
CA VAL A 108 12.70 3.65 -9.12
C VAL A 108 14.14 4.09 -9.42
N GLY A 109 14.59 3.84 -10.62
CA GLY A 109 16.00 4.04 -10.99
C GLY A 109 16.95 3.24 -10.10
N GLY A 110 16.57 2.02 -9.73
CA GLY A 110 17.31 1.14 -8.85
C GLY A 110 17.23 1.46 -7.35
N ASN A 111 16.57 2.55 -6.95
CA ASN A 111 16.44 2.93 -5.54
C ASN A 111 15.14 2.39 -4.96
N ALA A 112 15.21 1.76 -3.78
CA ALA A 112 14.03 1.22 -3.11
C ALA A 112 13.06 2.32 -2.70
N VAL A 113 11.77 2.12 -3.01
CA VAL A 113 10.66 3.01 -2.69
C VAL A 113 9.44 2.22 -2.22
N GLY A 114 8.61 2.85 -1.41
CA GLY A 114 7.26 2.40 -1.17
C GLY A 114 6.30 3.05 -2.15
N VAL A 115 5.41 2.28 -2.76
CA VAL A 115 4.43 2.78 -3.72
C VAL A 115 3.02 2.65 -3.15
N VAL A 116 2.26 3.73 -3.23
CA VAL A 116 0.83 3.76 -2.93
C VAL A 116 0.10 4.24 -4.17
N ALA A 117 -0.69 3.40 -4.82
CA ALA A 117 -1.51 3.81 -5.96
C ALA A 117 -3.00 3.68 -5.62
N THR A 118 -3.77 4.71 -5.94
CA THR A 118 -5.18 4.79 -5.60
C THR A 118 -6.07 4.32 -6.76
N GLY A 119 -7.17 3.65 -6.40
CA GLY A 119 -8.26 3.40 -7.32
C GLY A 119 -9.36 4.45 -7.19
N LYS A 120 -10.44 4.24 -7.91
CA LYS A 120 -11.52 5.20 -8.11
C LYS A 120 -12.13 5.74 -6.83
N GLN A 121 -12.36 4.89 -5.83
CA GLN A 121 -12.90 5.27 -4.52
C GLN A 121 -12.19 4.54 -3.39
N LEU A 122 -12.00 5.21 -2.27
CA LEU A 122 -11.24 4.73 -1.12
C LEU A 122 -12.17 4.38 0.04
N CYS A 123 -12.33 3.08 0.33
CA CYS A 123 -13.06 2.59 1.49
C CYS A 123 -12.19 2.63 2.77
N HIS A 124 -12.80 2.49 3.95
CA HIS A 124 -12.10 2.47 5.24
C HIS A 124 -10.93 1.48 5.27
N ASN A 125 -11.08 0.27 4.71
CA ASN A 125 -10.01 -0.72 4.62
C ASN A 125 -8.88 -0.28 3.68
N CYS A 126 -9.21 0.42 2.59
CA CYS A 126 -8.25 0.96 1.64
C CYS A 126 -7.38 2.03 2.29
N VAL A 127 -8.02 2.91 3.03
CA VAL A 127 -7.38 3.99 3.77
C VAL A 127 -6.51 3.45 4.91
N ALA A 128 -7.01 2.45 5.65
CA ALA A 128 -6.26 1.77 6.71
C ALA A 128 -5.01 1.05 6.15
N LYS A 129 -5.13 0.41 4.97
CA LYS A 129 -4.00 -0.21 4.25
C LYS A 129 -2.92 0.83 3.92
N ALA A 130 -3.31 1.94 3.29
CA ALA A 130 -2.37 3.01 2.93
C ALA A 130 -1.66 3.58 4.16
N SER A 131 -2.40 3.91 5.23
CA SER A 131 -1.83 4.43 6.47
C SER A 131 -0.79 3.48 7.08
N ARG A 132 -1.13 2.18 7.14
CA ARG A 132 -0.22 1.16 7.67
C ARG A 132 1.06 1.05 6.85
N PHE A 133 0.91 1.07 5.53
CA PHE A 133 2.04 0.93 4.61
C PHE A 133 2.97 2.15 4.66
N VAL A 134 2.42 3.37 4.64
CA VAL A 134 3.24 4.60 4.75
C VAL A 134 4.01 4.64 6.07
N ARG A 135 3.38 4.25 7.19
CA ARG A 135 4.08 4.14 8.47
C ARG A 135 5.20 3.09 8.47
N LEU A 136 5.01 1.99 7.72
CA LEU A 136 6.07 1.00 7.53
C LEU A 136 7.24 1.59 6.75
N CYS A 137 6.98 2.31 5.65
CA CYS A 137 8.02 3.00 4.88
C CYS A 137 8.76 4.03 5.74
N ASP A 138 8.03 4.84 6.51
CA ASP A 138 8.62 5.85 7.38
C ASP A 138 9.52 5.24 8.46
N ALA A 139 9.09 4.12 9.08
CA ALA A 139 9.87 3.41 10.08
C ALA A 139 11.23 2.90 9.57
N PHE A 140 11.34 2.63 8.27
CA PHE A 140 12.56 2.19 7.60
C PHE A 140 13.22 3.28 6.75
N SER A 141 12.73 4.53 6.82
CA SER A 141 13.21 5.65 6.00
C SER A 141 13.18 5.37 4.49
N VAL A 142 12.23 4.57 4.04
CA VAL A 142 12.00 4.27 2.62
C VAL A 142 11.14 5.39 2.01
N PRO A 143 11.59 6.07 0.94
CA PRO A 143 10.80 7.10 0.28
C PRO A 143 9.47 6.58 -0.23
N VAL A 144 8.43 7.40 -0.21
CA VAL A 144 7.08 7.02 -0.64
C VAL A 144 6.70 7.75 -1.93
N VAL A 145 6.30 6.99 -2.94
CA VAL A 145 5.69 7.49 -4.17
C VAL A 145 4.19 7.20 -4.11
N THR A 146 3.39 8.26 -4.09
CA THR A 146 1.92 8.16 -4.08
C THR A 146 1.36 8.54 -5.44
N ILE A 147 0.69 7.61 -6.12
CA ILE A 147 0.04 7.85 -7.40
C ILE A 147 -1.45 8.05 -7.13
N VAL A 148 -1.93 9.26 -7.40
CA VAL A 148 -3.28 9.70 -7.05
C VAL A 148 -4.13 9.82 -8.30
N ASP A 149 -5.17 8.98 -8.38
CA ASP A 149 -6.26 9.10 -9.33
C ASP A 149 -7.53 8.53 -8.68
N THR A 150 -8.25 9.38 -7.94
CA THR A 150 -9.41 8.94 -7.16
C THR A 150 -10.49 10.02 -7.10
N GLU A 151 -11.73 9.59 -7.08
CA GLU A 151 -12.89 10.45 -6.90
C GLU A 151 -13.13 10.82 -5.42
N GLY A 152 -12.42 10.16 -4.50
CA GLY A 152 -12.51 10.45 -3.06
C GLY A 152 -12.78 9.23 -2.20
N PHE A 153 -13.16 9.51 -0.96
CA PHE A 153 -13.60 8.48 -0.02
C PHE A 153 -15.02 8.00 -0.40
N VAL A 154 -15.31 6.73 -0.09
CA VAL A 154 -16.62 6.13 -0.35
C VAL A 154 -17.69 6.88 0.43
N PRO A 155 -18.66 7.54 -0.22
CA PRO A 155 -19.71 8.29 0.46
C PRO A 155 -20.85 7.33 0.86
N SER A 156 -20.67 6.57 1.94
CA SER A 156 -21.73 5.67 2.41
C SER A 156 -21.79 5.61 3.94
N VAL A 157 -23.01 5.56 4.47
CA VAL A 157 -23.26 5.38 5.90
C VAL A 157 -22.58 4.11 6.44
N THR A 158 -22.60 3.04 5.65
CA THR A 158 -21.97 1.77 6.02
C THR A 158 -20.45 1.92 6.19
N ASP A 159 -19.78 2.65 5.31
CA ASP A 159 -18.35 2.89 5.39
C ASP A 159 -18.01 3.82 6.57
N ASP A 160 -18.83 4.86 6.80
CA ASP A 160 -18.66 5.78 7.92
C ASP A 160 -18.81 5.08 9.27
N VAL A 161 -19.84 4.22 9.42
CA VAL A 161 -20.06 3.40 10.62
C VAL A 161 -18.92 2.41 10.83
N ALA A 162 -18.36 1.86 9.75
CA ALA A 162 -17.18 1.00 9.79
C ALA A 162 -15.88 1.75 10.14
N GLY A 163 -15.94 3.08 10.17
CA GLY A 163 -14.84 3.95 10.59
C GLY A 163 -14.18 4.73 9.46
N GLY A 164 -14.85 4.95 8.34
CA GLY A 164 -14.31 5.66 7.18
C GLY A 164 -13.70 7.02 7.52
N ILE A 165 -14.44 7.85 8.26
CA ILE A 165 -13.96 9.18 8.69
C ILE A 165 -12.73 9.05 9.60
N ARG A 166 -12.75 8.10 10.54
CA ARG A 166 -11.62 7.87 11.45
C ARG A 166 -10.36 7.44 10.69
N GLU A 167 -10.49 6.53 9.74
CA GLU A 167 -9.35 6.06 8.94
C GLU A 167 -8.85 7.16 8.00
N ALA A 168 -9.74 7.99 7.44
CA ALA A 168 -9.34 9.16 6.64
C ALA A 168 -8.52 10.16 7.46
N ALA A 169 -8.95 10.46 8.70
CA ALA A 169 -8.19 11.31 9.60
C ALA A 169 -6.82 10.68 9.98
N ARG A 170 -6.80 9.37 10.21
CA ARG A 170 -5.55 8.63 10.47
C ARG A 170 -4.60 8.70 9.28
N LEU A 171 -5.10 8.57 8.05
CA LEU A 171 -4.28 8.69 6.85
C LEU A 171 -3.68 10.08 6.73
N ALA A 172 -4.47 11.13 6.98
CA ALA A 172 -4.00 12.52 6.96
C ALA A 172 -2.88 12.74 7.99
N ALA A 173 -3.08 12.28 9.24
CA ALA A 173 -2.05 12.33 10.27
C ALA A 173 -0.80 11.55 9.86
N THR A 174 -0.96 10.34 9.30
CA THR A 174 0.17 9.51 8.84
C THR A 174 1.02 10.23 7.79
N TYR A 175 0.40 10.85 6.79
CA TYR A 175 1.14 11.60 5.77
C TYR A 175 1.79 12.87 6.31
N ALA A 176 1.15 13.53 7.29
CA ALA A 176 1.70 14.72 7.92
C ALA A 176 2.90 14.41 8.84
N ASP A 177 2.81 13.30 9.59
CA ASP A 177 3.82 12.90 10.57
C ASP A 177 5.03 12.19 9.93
N ALA A 178 4.84 11.53 8.77
CA ALA A 178 5.91 10.79 8.10
C ALA A 178 7.07 11.71 7.71
N THR A 179 8.26 11.35 8.16
CA THR A 179 9.52 12.10 7.96
C THR A 179 10.29 11.67 6.71
N THR A 180 9.98 10.48 6.18
CA THR A 180 10.58 10.01 4.94
C THR A 180 10.15 10.87 3.75
N ALA A 181 10.99 10.95 2.73
CA ALA A 181 10.70 11.70 1.50
C ALA A 181 9.41 11.19 0.82
N LYS A 182 8.55 12.10 0.42
CA LYS A 182 7.27 11.81 -0.21
C LYS A 182 7.14 12.53 -1.55
N VAL A 183 6.80 11.78 -2.58
CA VAL A 183 6.48 12.31 -3.91
C VAL A 183 5.06 11.92 -4.26
N ALA A 184 4.24 12.88 -4.65
CA ALA A 184 2.88 12.62 -5.14
C ALA A 184 2.81 12.84 -6.65
N VAL A 185 2.33 11.83 -7.37
CA VAL A 185 2.05 11.88 -8.80
C VAL A 185 0.54 11.97 -8.98
N LEU A 186 0.07 13.11 -9.45
CA LEU A 186 -1.35 13.35 -9.73
C LEU A 186 -1.64 12.90 -11.16
N ALA A 187 -2.05 11.64 -11.29
CA ALA A 187 -2.28 11.00 -12.59
C ALA A 187 -3.68 11.28 -13.17
N GLY A 188 -4.59 11.77 -12.33
CA GLY A 188 -5.97 12.06 -12.71
C GLY A 188 -6.69 12.87 -11.64
N LYS A 189 -7.81 12.34 -11.14
CA LYS A 189 -8.63 13.05 -10.16
C LYS A 189 -7.99 13.03 -8.76
N ALA A 190 -7.97 14.21 -8.14
CA ALA A 190 -7.61 14.36 -6.73
C ALA A 190 -8.41 15.55 -6.17
N VAL A 191 -9.48 15.31 -5.42
CA VAL A 191 -10.44 16.34 -5.02
C VAL A 191 -10.59 16.40 -3.50
N GLY A 192 -10.70 17.62 -2.99
CA GLY A 192 -11.04 17.89 -1.59
C GLY A 192 -10.10 17.22 -0.57
N PRO A 193 -10.65 16.50 0.42
CA PRO A 193 -9.86 15.87 1.50
C PRO A 193 -8.81 14.87 1.00
N VAL A 194 -9.04 14.23 -0.14
CA VAL A 194 -8.07 13.31 -0.76
C VAL A 194 -6.84 14.06 -1.23
N TYR A 195 -7.03 15.21 -1.90
CA TYR A 195 -5.91 16.03 -2.35
C TYR A 195 -5.07 16.51 -1.13
N THR A 196 -5.72 17.04 -0.11
CA THR A 196 -5.02 17.53 1.08
C THR A 196 -4.30 16.44 1.86
N THR A 197 -4.75 15.19 1.75
CA THR A 197 -4.15 14.04 2.44
C THR A 197 -3.05 13.39 1.60
N LEU A 198 -3.38 12.88 0.43
CA LEU A 198 -2.48 12.06 -0.38
C LEU A 198 -1.47 12.88 -1.20
N ALA A 199 -1.77 14.15 -1.47
CA ALA A 199 -0.85 15.09 -2.06
C ALA A 199 -0.05 15.89 -1.02
N ALA A 200 -0.15 15.56 0.26
CA ALA A 200 0.71 16.08 1.32
C ALA A 200 2.11 15.46 1.19
N ALA A 201 2.86 15.92 0.22
CA ALA A 201 4.16 15.41 -0.20
C ALA A 201 5.16 16.56 -0.38
N ASP A 202 6.45 16.23 -0.30
CA ASP A 202 7.55 17.19 -0.48
C ASP A 202 7.59 17.70 -1.92
N LEU A 203 7.29 16.80 -2.87
CA LEU A 203 7.17 17.12 -4.29
C LEU A 203 5.85 16.61 -4.86
N ARG A 204 5.28 17.40 -5.77
CA ARG A 204 4.06 17.06 -6.51
C ARG A 204 4.31 17.12 -7.99
N ILE A 205 3.92 16.09 -8.72
CA ILE A 205 4.04 15.99 -10.18
C ILE A 205 2.62 15.83 -10.71
N ALA A 206 2.19 16.69 -11.60
CA ALA A 206 0.91 16.56 -12.28
C ALA A 206 1.15 16.04 -13.70
N VAL A 207 0.38 15.04 -14.08
CA VAL A 207 0.33 14.52 -15.44
C VAL A 207 -0.69 15.36 -16.23
N THR A 208 -0.31 15.85 -17.38
CA THR A 208 -1.15 16.70 -18.27
C THR A 208 -1.71 15.87 -19.40
#